data_f9c338427c7056353798dc8d533eaa6c
#
_entry.id   f9c338427c7056353798dc8d533eaa6c
#
_cell.length_a   1.000
_cell.length_b   1.000
_cell.length_c   1.000
_cell.angle_alpha   90.00
_cell.angle_beta   90.00
_cell.angle_gamma   90.00
#
_symmetry.space_group_name_H-M   'P 1'
#
loop_
_entity.id
_entity.type
_entity.pdbx_description
1 polymer ?
#
loop_
_entity_poly.entity_id
_entity_poly.type
_entity_poly.pdbx_seq_one_letter_code
_entity_poly.pdbx_strand_id
1 'polypeptide(L)'
;MIVRACRTGALTLGLLALLASGAAAQRNAGSVVGRAARAYAGLSSLRADFVQRIEDSLIGTFDSRGVVTQAGENRLAMRFSDPAGDAIVIDGKQVWVYTPSTSPGQVIRMPVPSGPTYGFNVLSWILDRPAERYRMRYLRADRVDGRAADVVELVPLSPEMPFTRAVVWLDREDALPRRLEITERRGGIRTIWLSKLKVNDTLPAGAFAFEVPDGVRIVDQR
;
A
#
# COMPACT_ATOMS: atom_id res chain seq x y z
N MET A 1 -16.97 -67.63 -61.36
CA MET A 1 -17.98 -67.11 -60.36
C MET A 1 -17.30 -66.10 -59.48
N ILE A 2 -17.66 -64.86 -59.62
CA ILE A 2 -16.94 -63.67 -59.10
C ILE A 2 -17.53 -63.29 -57.80
N VAL A 3 -16.74 -63.30 -56.70
CA VAL A 3 -17.14 -62.78 -55.44
C VAL A 3 -16.56 -61.34 -55.22
N ARG A 4 -17.45 -60.38 -55.22
CA ARG A 4 -17.07 -58.97 -54.96
C ARG A 4 -16.95 -58.75 -53.42
N ALA A 5 -15.77 -58.33 -53.00
CA ALA A 5 -15.54 -57.83 -51.63
C ALA A 5 -15.95 -56.40 -51.52
N CYS A 6 -16.86 -56.13 -50.62
CA CYS A 6 -17.33 -54.79 -50.24
C CYS A 6 -16.37 -54.21 -49.20
N ARG A 7 -15.63 -53.12 -49.55
CA ARG A 7 -14.78 -52.37 -48.59
C ARG A 7 -15.61 -51.27 -47.97
N THR A 8 -16.04 -51.45 -46.69
CA THR A 8 -16.58 -50.39 -45.85
C THR A 8 -15.44 -49.54 -45.30
N GLY A 9 -15.30 -48.36 -45.84
CA GLY A 9 -14.39 -47.34 -45.26
C GLY A 9 -15.02 -46.65 -44.07
N ALA A 10 -14.52 -46.90 -42.88
CA ALA A 10 -14.88 -46.15 -41.70
C ALA A 10 -14.10 -44.81 -41.67
N LEU A 11 -14.80 -43.71 -41.92
CA LEU A 11 -14.30 -42.35 -41.67
C LEU A 11 -14.29 -42.13 -40.16
N THR A 12 -13.13 -42.28 -39.54
CA THR A 12 -12.90 -41.76 -38.17
C THR A 12 -12.64 -40.27 -38.24
N LEU A 13 -13.70 -39.49 -37.96
CA LEU A 13 -13.61 -38.04 -37.73
C LEU A 13 -12.90 -37.85 -36.41
N GLY A 14 -11.61 -37.55 -36.42
CA GLY A 14 -10.83 -37.15 -35.26
C GLY A 14 -11.27 -35.75 -34.82
N LEU A 15 -12.04 -35.68 -33.74
CA LEU A 15 -12.40 -34.47 -33.02
C LEU A 15 -11.14 -33.96 -32.28
N LEU A 16 -10.33 -33.12 -32.95
CA LEU A 16 -9.25 -32.39 -32.31
C LEU A 16 -9.91 -31.33 -31.45
N ALA A 17 -10.18 -31.67 -30.16
CA ALA A 17 -10.51 -30.70 -29.15
C ALA A 17 -9.26 -29.80 -28.94
N LEU A 18 -9.26 -28.63 -29.55
CA LEU A 18 -8.34 -27.54 -29.22
C LEU A 18 -8.62 -27.17 -27.75
N LEU A 19 -7.86 -27.74 -26.84
CA LEU A 19 -7.67 -27.21 -25.51
C LEU A 19 -6.93 -25.89 -25.68
N ALA A 20 -7.70 -24.81 -25.92
CA ALA A 20 -7.24 -23.45 -25.73
C ALA A 20 -7.06 -23.29 -24.24
N SER A 21 -5.98 -23.84 -23.69
CA SER A 21 -5.44 -23.44 -22.39
C SER A 21 -5.08 -21.97 -22.54
N GLY A 22 -6.03 -21.10 -22.18
CA GLY A 22 -5.73 -19.70 -21.94
C GLY A 22 -4.65 -19.65 -20.87
N ALA A 23 -3.40 -19.66 -21.29
CA ALA A 23 -2.29 -19.22 -20.46
C ALA A 23 -2.60 -17.78 -20.08
N ALA A 24 -3.35 -17.59 -18.97
CA ALA A 24 -3.46 -16.31 -18.30
C ALA A 24 -2.01 -15.92 -18.04
N ALA A 25 -1.50 -15.00 -18.86
CA ALA A 25 -0.12 -14.54 -18.76
C ALA A 25 0.11 -14.16 -17.30
N GLN A 26 0.89 -14.99 -16.60
CA GLN A 26 1.14 -14.82 -15.18
C GLN A 26 1.75 -13.45 -14.99
N ARG A 27 0.99 -12.52 -14.43
CA ARG A 27 1.42 -11.13 -14.30
C ARG A 27 2.70 -11.09 -13.49
N ASN A 28 3.73 -10.50 -14.07
CA ASN A 28 5.01 -10.37 -13.40
C ASN A 28 4.87 -9.33 -12.27
N ALA A 29 5.11 -9.76 -11.04
CA ALA A 29 5.03 -8.89 -9.86
C ALA A 29 5.90 -7.64 -10.00
N GLY A 30 7.11 -7.77 -10.54
CA GLY A 30 8.02 -6.64 -10.76
C GLY A 30 7.45 -5.60 -11.72
N SER A 31 6.76 -6.03 -12.79
CA SER A 31 6.11 -5.09 -13.72
C SER A 31 4.91 -4.39 -13.10
N VAL A 32 4.13 -5.07 -12.28
CA VAL A 32 2.97 -4.51 -11.57
C VAL A 32 3.44 -3.47 -10.55
N VAL A 33 4.38 -3.82 -9.68
CA VAL A 33 4.92 -2.93 -8.65
C VAL A 33 5.73 -1.79 -9.29
N GLY A 34 6.50 -2.06 -10.35
CA GLY A 34 7.25 -1.03 -11.08
C GLY A 34 6.34 0.03 -11.72
N ARG A 35 5.15 -0.37 -12.20
CA ARG A 35 4.14 0.58 -12.69
C ARG A 35 3.60 1.43 -11.54
N ALA A 36 3.31 0.83 -10.39
CA ALA A 36 2.86 1.53 -9.20
C ALA A 36 3.91 2.52 -8.68
N ALA A 37 5.18 2.11 -8.64
CA ALA A 37 6.28 2.97 -8.24
C ALA A 37 6.41 4.21 -9.15
N ARG A 38 6.32 4.02 -10.47
CA ARG A 38 6.35 5.14 -11.43
C ARG A 38 5.13 6.05 -11.29
N ALA A 39 3.92 5.49 -11.12
CA ALA A 39 2.72 6.28 -10.90
C ALA A 39 2.85 7.13 -9.64
N TYR A 40 3.30 6.53 -8.54
CA TYR A 40 3.50 7.22 -7.27
C TYR A 40 4.60 8.30 -7.34
N ALA A 41 5.74 8.01 -7.95
CA ALA A 41 6.84 8.96 -8.10
C ALA A 41 6.47 10.19 -8.97
N GLY A 42 5.51 10.04 -9.87
CA GLY A 42 4.99 11.13 -10.70
C GLY A 42 3.98 12.05 -10.01
N LEU A 43 3.62 11.78 -8.74
CA LEU A 43 2.63 12.58 -8.02
C LEU A 43 3.25 13.85 -7.43
N SER A 44 2.66 15.00 -7.73
CA SER A 44 2.95 16.27 -7.03
C SER A 44 2.25 16.32 -5.67
N SER A 45 1.06 15.72 -5.58
CA SER A 45 0.27 15.60 -4.35
C SER A 45 -0.60 14.35 -4.37
N LEU A 46 -0.90 13.84 -3.17
CA LEU A 46 -1.88 12.78 -2.94
C LEU A 46 -2.69 13.12 -1.69
N ARG A 47 -3.99 12.98 -1.78
CA ARG A 47 -4.89 13.02 -0.63
C ARG A 47 -5.83 11.82 -0.68
N ALA A 48 -6.05 11.16 0.45
CA ALA A 48 -6.97 10.03 0.55
C ALA A 48 -7.61 9.97 1.94
N ASP A 49 -8.81 9.44 2.03
CA ASP A 49 -9.33 8.95 3.29
C ASP A 49 -8.65 7.61 3.59
N PHE A 50 -8.27 7.40 4.85
CA PHE A 50 -7.72 6.12 5.29
C PHE A 50 -8.55 5.53 6.43
N VAL A 51 -8.61 4.20 6.45
CA VAL A 51 -8.98 3.39 7.61
C VAL A 51 -7.79 2.49 7.90
N GLN A 52 -7.40 2.39 9.14
CA GLN A 52 -6.31 1.55 9.59
C GLN A 52 -6.79 0.64 10.72
N ARG A 53 -6.41 -0.63 10.64
CA ARG A 53 -6.53 -1.60 11.73
C ARG A 53 -5.15 -2.13 12.08
N ILE A 54 -4.85 -2.15 13.36
CA ILE A 54 -3.65 -2.76 13.92
C ILE A 54 -4.12 -3.90 14.82
N GLU A 55 -3.66 -5.10 14.52
CA GLU A 55 -3.93 -6.31 15.29
C GLU A 55 -2.62 -6.78 15.90
N ASP A 56 -2.52 -6.75 17.21
CA ASP A 56 -1.34 -7.19 17.95
C ASP A 56 -1.78 -8.15 19.08
N SER A 57 -1.11 -9.28 19.17
CA SER A 57 -1.50 -10.35 20.11
C SER A 57 -1.29 -9.96 21.57
N LEU A 58 -0.45 -8.96 21.87
CA LEU A 58 -0.14 -8.52 23.23
C LEU A 58 -1.01 -7.36 23.69
N ILE A 59 -1.31 -6.43 22.79
CA ILE A 59 -2.00 -5.18 23.13
C ILE A 59 -3.41 -5.08 22.53
N GLY A 60 -3.81 -6.02 21.67
CA GLY A 60 -5.17 -6.10 21.12
C GLY A 60 -5.33 -5.49 19.75
N THR A 61 -6.58 -5.15 19.41
CA THR A 61 -6.95 -4.59 18.11
C THR A 61 -7.31 -3.11 18.26
N PHE A 62 -6.73 -2.29 17.38
CA PHE A 62 -6.93 -0.83 17.35
C PHE A 62 -7.37 -0.41 15.96
N ASP A 63 -8.48 0.27 15.86
CA ASP A 63 -8.97 0.88 14.64
C ASP A 63 -8.74 2.39 14.68
N SER A 64 -8.39 2.95 13.55
CA SER A 64 -8.27 4.39 13.38
C SER A 64 -8.65 4.80 11.95
N ARG A 65 -9.06 6.04 11.77
CA ARG A 65 -9.41 6.60 10.47
C ARG A 65 -9.13 8.09 10.40
N GLY A 66 -9.02 8.58 9.19
CA GLY A 66 -8.76 10.00 8.97
C GLY A 66 -8.44 10.31 7.52
N VAL A 67 -7.70 11.38 7.34
CA VAL A 67 -7.23 11.82 6.02
C VAL A 67 -5.71 11.83 6.01
N VAL A 68 -5.13 11.23 4.98
CA VAL A 68 -3.72 11.36 4.67
C VAL A 68 -3.56 12.34 3.51
N THR A 69 -2.60 13.25 3.63
CA THR A 69 -2.20 14.19 2.59
C THR A 69 -0.68 14.11 2.45
N GLN A 70 -0.20 14.09 1.22
CA GLN A 70 1.23 14.04 0.91
C GLN A 70 1.57 14.99 -0.23
N ALA A 71 2.76 15.60 -0.21
CA ALA A 71 3.32 16.36 -1.31
C ALA A 71 4.85 16.21 -1.36
N GLY A 72 5.34 15.78 -2.53
CA GLY A 72 6.74 15.43 -2.68
C GLY A 72 7.16 14.31 -1.73
N GLU A 73 8.46 14.22 -1.47
CA GLU A 73 9.03 13.13 -0.66
C GLU A 73 8.92 13.36 0.86
N ASN A 74 8.97 14.63 1.29
CA ASN A 74 9.21 15.01 2.68
C ASN A 74 8.05 15.75 3.34
N ARG A 75 6.86 15.77 2.74
CA ARG A 75 5.69 16.38 3.35
C ARG A 75 4.54 15.40 3.41
N LEU A 76 4.07 15.14 4.62
CA LEU A 76 2.95 14.24 4.89
C LEU A 76 2.15 14.78 6.08
N ALA A 77 0.85 14.68 6.02
CA ALA A 77 -0.02 14.89 7.16
C ALA A 77 -1.06 13.78 7.24
N MET A 78 -1.07 13.05 8.33
CA MET A 78 -2.17 12.17 8.74
C MET A 78 -2.93 12.88 9.84
N ARG A 79 -4.19 13.20 9.58
CA ARG A 79 -5.09 13.81 10.56
C ARG A 79 -6.21 12.82 10.85
N PHE A 80 -6.27 12.39 12.09
CA PHE A 80 -7.23 11.38 12.50
C PHE A 80 -8.56 12.02 12.88
N SER A 81 -9.64 11.43 12.39
CA SER A 81 -10.99 11.72 12.83
C SER A 81 -11.44 10.76 13.93
N ASP A 82 -10.74 9.63 14.04
CA ASP A 82 -10.93 8.63 15.08
C ASP A 82 -9.60 7.86 15.27
N PRO A 83 -8.95 7.99 16.45
CA PRO A 83 -9.25 8.91 17.54
C PRO A 83 -9.17 10.38 17.13
N ALA A 84 -10.14 11.19 17.55
CA ALA A 84 -10.19 12.58 17.17
C ALA A 84 -9.04 13.39 17.79
N GLY A 85 -8.42 14.27 16.99
CA GLY A 85 -7.35 15.14 17.42
C GLY A 85 -5.93 14.56 17.26
N ASP A 86 -5.80 13.25 17.09
CA ASP A 86 -4.50 12.66 16.77
C ASP A 86 -4.00 13.15 15.41
N ALA A 87 -2.69 13.40 15.32
CA ALA A 87 -2.06 13.88 14.10
C ALA A 87 -0.60 13.43 14.00
N ILE A 88 -0.19 13.10 12.78
CA ILE A 88 1.22 12.90 12.41
C ILE A 88 1.50 13.85 11.25
N VAL A 89 2.44 14.77 11.42
CA VAL A 89 2.76 15.76 10.39
C VAL A 89 4.26 15.78 10.15
N ILE A 90 4.64 15.67 8.89
CA ILE A 90 6.00 15.89 8.38
C ILE A 90 5.93 17.18 7.55
N ASP A 91 6.53 18.23 8.05
CA ASP A 91 6.44 19.58 7.44
C ASP A 91 7.58 19.85 6.43
N GLY A 92 8.49 18.89 6.26
CA GLY A 92 9.70 18.98 5.45
C GLY A 92 10.97 19.23 6.25
N LYS A 93 10.87 19.59 7.53
CA LYS A 93 11.99 19.81 8.45
C LYS A 93 11.88 18.96 9.71
N GLN A 94 10.65 18.82 10.21
CA GLN A 94 10.34 18.11 11.45
C GLN A 94 9.23 17.08 11.21
N VAL A 95 9.25 16.06 12.03
CA VAL A 95 8.14 15.14 12.24
C VAL A 95 7.49 15.50 13.57
N TRP A 96 6.19 15.72 13.54
CA TRP A 96 5.35 15.99 14.69
C TRP A 96 4.42 14.81 14.90
N VAL A 97 4.45 14.22 16.10
CA VAL A 97 3.53 13.13 16.49
C VAL A 97 2.75 13.62 17.71
N TYR A 98 1.49 13.93 17.47
CA TYR A 98 0.56 14.36 18.48
C TYR A 98 -0.57 13.35 18.62
N THR A 99 -0.64 12.67 19.74
CA THR A 99 -1.61 11.61 20.02
C THR A 99 -2.29 11.86 21.37
N PRO A 100 -3.12 12.92 21.47
CA PRO A 100 -3.81 13.24 22.73
C PRO A 100 -4.72 12.12 23.23
N SER A 101 -5.17 11.22 22.35
CA SER A 101 -5.94 10.04 22.72
C SER A 101 -5.21 9.08 23.67
N THR A 102 -3.87 9.02 23.56
CA THR A 102 -3.03 8.10 24.37
C THR A 102 -2.02 8.84 25.25
N SER A 103 -1.58 10.02 24.84
CA SER A 103 -0.56 10.82 25.53
C SER A 103 -0.97 12.29 25.55
N PRO A 104 -1.98 12.66 26.35
CA PRO A 104 -2.43 14.04 26.42
C PRO A 104 -1.35 14.97 27.02
N GLY A 105 -1.35 16.23 26.57
CA GLY A 105 -0.46 17.26 27.12
C GLY A 105 0.98 17.21 26.60
N GLN A 106 1.29 16.37 25.63
CA GLN A 106 2.61 16.37 24.99
C GLN A 106 2.52 16.11 23.48
N VAL A 107 3.49 16.64 22.75
CA VAL A 107 3.75 16.34 21.34
C VAL A 107 5.21 15.94 21.18
N ILE A 108 5.46 14.88 20.41
CA ILE A 108 6.81 14.46 20.08
C ILE A 108 7.23 15.22 18.81
N ARG A 109 8.43 15.83 18.86
CA ARG A 109 9.07 16.45 17.72
C ARG A 109 10.42 15.78 17.46
N MET A 110 10.68 15.45 16.21
CA MET A 110 11.97 14.91 15.80
C MET A 110 12.38 15.44 14.43
N PRO A 111 13.67 15.51 14.09
CA PRO A 111 14.11 15.86 12.74
C PRO A 111 13.61 14.82 11.73
N VAL A 112 13.36 15.25 10.49
CA VAL A 112 13.06 14.30 9.41
C VAL A 112 14.30 13.45 9.17
N PRO A 113 14.23 12.12 9.30
CA PRO A 113 15.37 11.24 9.04
C PRO A 113 15.92 11.41 7.62
N SER A 114 17.23 11.28 7.45
CA SER A 114 17.90 11.33 6.13
C SER A 114 17.68 10.08 5.26
N GLY A 115 16.76 9.23 5.64
CA GLY A 115 16.34 8.02 4.91
C GLY A 115 14.83 7.89 4.89
N PRO A 116 14.31 6.76 4.41
CA PRO A 116 12.87 6.50 4.45
C PRO A 116 12.36 6.68 5.88
N THR A 117 11.37 7.54 6.06
CA THR A 117 10.77 7.85 7.36
C THR A 117 9.96 6.65 7.82
N TYR A 118 10.66 5.64 8.38
CA TYR A 118 10.05 4.40 8.85
C TYR A 118 8.99 4.70 9.92
N GLY A 119 7.76 4.24 9.70
CA GLY A 119 6.62 4.41 10.61
C GLY A 119 5.56 5.39 10.13
N PHE A 120 5.91 6.37 9.30
CA PHE A 120 4.97 7.44 8.93
C PHE A 120 4.52 7.41 7.47
N ASN A 121 5.44 7.30 6.51
CA ASN A 121 5.09 7.25 5.09
C ASN A 121 5.17 5.83 4.52
N VAL A 122 4.15 5.03 4.79
CA VAL A 122 4.07 3.63 4.35
C VAL A 122 4.11 3.48 2.82
N LEU A 123 3.49 4.41 2.08
CA LEU A 123 3.49 4.36 0.61
C LEU A 123 4.89 4.56 0.05
N SER A 124 5.66 5.49 0.60
CA SER A 124 7.06 5.69 0.22
C SER A 124 7.90 4.43 0.47
N TRP A 125 7.71 3.74 1.58
CA TRP A 125 8.46 2.50 1.83
C TRP A 125 8.22 1.45 0.77
N ILE A 126 6.96 1.24 0.45
CA ILE A 126 6.52 0.19 -0.47
C ILE A 126 6.94 0.52 -1.92
N LEU A 127 6.89 1.80 -2.31
CA LEU A 127 6.98 2.20 -3.70
C LEU A 127 8.30 2.89 -4.09
N ASP A 128 9.15 3.28 -3.11
CA ASP A 128 10.48 3.81 -3.42
C ASP A 128 11.44 2.67 -3.74
N ARG A 129 11.94 2.64 -4.97
CA ARG A 129 12.89 1.66 -5.51
C ARG A 129 12.59 0.20 -5.11
N PRO A 130 11.37 -0.29 -5.38
CA PRO A 130 10.92 -1.59 -4.85
C PRO A 130 11.76 -2.76 -5.35
N ALA A 131 12.34 -2.69 -6.55
CA ALA A 131 13.18 -3.75 -7.10
C ALA A 131 14.49 -3.96 -6.30
N GLU A 132 15.00 -2.91 -5.67
CA GLU A 132 16.22 -2.97 -4.85
C GLU A 132 15.94 -3.43 -3.43
N ARG A 133 14.69 -3.31 -2.97
CA ARG A 133 14.32 -3.47 -1.57
C ARG A 133 13.56 -4.74 -1.26
N TYR A 134 12.85 -5.30 -2.28
CA TYR A 134 11.92 -6.41 -2.05
C TYR A 134 12.09 -7.55 -3.02
N ARG A 135 11.95 -8.77 -2.49
CA ARG A 135 11.53 -9.91 -3.30
C ARG A 135 10.02 -9.80 -3.48
N MET A 136 9.57 -9.87 -4.74
CA MET A 136 8.19 -9.63 -5.12
C MET A 136 7.54 -10.89 -5.68
N ARG A 137 6.29 -11.16 -5.29
CA ARG A 137 5.50 -12.29 -5.79
C ARG A 137 4.08 -11.84 -6.12
N TYR A 138 3.63 -12.09 -7.34
CA TYR A 138 2.23 -11.91 -7.70
C TYR A 138 1.38 -12.98 -7.01
N LEU A 139 0.33 -12.57 -6.30
CA LEU A 139 -0.54 -13.50 -5.59
C LEU A 139 -1.78 -13.83 -6.41
N ARG A 140 -2.54 -12.82 -6.80
CA ARG A 140 -3.82 -12.96 -7.49
C ARG A 140 -4.35 -11.64 -8.04
N ALA A 141 -5.39 -11.75 -8.87
CA ALA A 141 -6.32 -10.66 -9.12
C ALA A 141 -7.34 -10.58 -7.98
N ASP A 142 -7.83 -9.37 -7.69
CA ASP A 142 -8.81 -9.12 -6.64
C ASP A 142 -9.63 -7.86 -6.97
N ARG A 143 -10.52 -7.48 -6.05
CA ARG A 143 -11.23 -6.21 -6.09
C ARG A 143 -11.17 -5.53 -4.73
N VAL A 144 -11.04 -4.21 -4.74
CA VAL A 144 -11.14 -3.36 -3.55
C VAL A 144 -12.16 -2.25 -3.87
N ASP A 145 -13.22 -2.13 -3.10
CA ASP A 145 -14.31 -1.16 -3.32
C ASP A 145 -14.84 -1.17 -4.78
N GLY A 146 -15.02 -2.37 -5.33
CA GLY A 146 -15.49 -2.57 -6.70
C GLY A 146 -14.44 -2.37 -7.80
N ARG A 147 -13.28 -1.82 -7.51
CA ARG A 147 -12.18 -1.58 -8.46
C ARG A 147 -11.30 -2.83 -8.62
N ALA A 148 -10.94 -3.15 -9.85
CA ALA A 148 -10.05 -4.28 -10.12
C ALA A 148 -8.63 -3.98 -9.63
N ALA A 149 -8.03 -4.90 -8.91
CA ALA A 149 -6.70 -4.78 -8.36
C ALA A 149 -5.81 -5.99 -8.64
N ASP A 150 -4.52 -5.77 -8.72
CA ASP A 150 -3.50 -6.80 -8.69
C ASP A 150 -2.91 -6.88 -7.27
N VAL A 151 -2.84 -8.09 -6.72
CA VAL A 151 -2.33 -8.33 -5.36
C VAL A 151 -0.92 -8.87 -5.44
N VAL A 152 0.01 -8.16 -4.80
CA VAL A 152 1.43 -8.50 -4.79
C VAL A 152 1.93 -8.61 -3.36
N GLU A 153 2.73 -9.62 -3.10
CA GLU A 153 3.49 -9.78 -1.87
C GLU A 153 4.89 -9.20 -2.04
N LEU A 154 5.33 -8.49 -1.02
CA LEU A 154 6.66 -7.90 -0.92
C LEU A 154 7.32 -8.42 0.36
N VAL A 155 8.49 -9.03 0.20
CA VAL A 155 9.33 -9.49 1.31
C VAL A 155 10.62 -8.68 1.31
N PRO A 156 10.93 -7.94 2.39
CA PRO A 156 12.14 -7.14 2.47
C PRO A 156 13.40 -7.98 2.27
N LEU A 157 14.37 -7.43 1.54
CA LEU A 157 15.70 -8.02 1.38
C LEU A 157 16.60 -7.70 2.59
N SER A 158 16.38 -6.54 3.23
CA SER A 158 17.12 -6.16 4.44
C SER A 158 16.39 -6.61 5.71
N PRO A 159 17.11 -7.19 6.70
CA PRO A 159 16.55 -7.53 8.00
C PRO A 159 16.27 -6.30 8.88
N GLU A 160 16.76 -5.12 8.50
CA GLU A 160 16.56 -3.87 9.24
C GLU A 160 15.20 -3.23 9.01
N MET A 161 14.46 -3.70 8.01
CA MET A 161 13.09 -3.21 7.75
C MET A 161 12.18 -3.54 8.96
N PRO A 162 11.29 -2.62 9.37
CA PRO A 162 10.44 -2.80 10.55
C PRO A 162 9.35 -3.85 10.36
N PHE A 163 9.20 -4.38 9.16
CA PHE A 163 8.25 -5.42 8.81
C PHE A 163 8.91 -6.60 8.09
N THR A 164 8.25 -7.73 8.11
CA THR A 164 8.74 -8.98 7.48
C THR A 164 8.03 -9.27 6.17
N ARG A 165 6.85 -8.72 5.96
CA ARG A 165 6.01 -8.97 4.80
C ARG A 165 5.05 -7.81 4.59
N ALA A 166 4.79 -7.46 3.33
CA ALA A 166 3.68 -6.61 2.96
C ALA A 166 2.88 -7.24 1.82
N VAL A 167 1.57 -7.14 1.85
CA VAL A 167 0.67 -7.47 0.74
C VAL A 167 0.01 -6.19 0.30
N VAL A 168 0.07 -5.90 -0.99
CA VAL A 168 -0.41 -4.64 -1.56
C VAL A 168 -1.42 -4.92 -2.66
N TRP A 169 -2.57 -4.27 -2.59
CA TRP A 169 -3.59 -4.24 -3.63
C TRP A 169 -3.40 -2.99 -4.48
N LEU A 170 -2.90 -3.18 -5.69
CA LEU A 170 -2.61 -2.14 -6.65
C LEU A 170 -3.74 -2.06 -7.67
N ASP A 171 -4.37 -0.91 -7.77
CA ASP A 171 -5.44 -0.67 -8.72
C ASP A 171 -4.95 -0.85 -10.16
N ARG A 172 -5.76 -1.48 -11.02
CA ARG A 172 -5.36 -1.74 -12.39
C ARG A 172 -5.44 -0.53 -13.30
N GLU A 173 -6.24 0.45 -12.95
CA GLU A 173 -6.45 1.64 -13.77
C GLU A 173 -5.34 2.67 -13.53
N ASP A 174 -5.14 3.11 -12.29
CA ASP A 174 -4.18 4.16 -11.94
C ASP A 174 -2.89 3.63 -11.29
N ALA A 175 -2.80 2.34 -11.04
CA ALA A 175 -1.69 1.65 -10.40
C ALA A 175 -1.41 2.04 -8.93
N LEU A 176 -2.26 2.87 -8.30
CA LEU A 176 -2.06 3.30 -6.93
C LEU A 176 -2.59 2.27 -5.92
N PRO A 177 -2.00 2.19 -4.72
CA PRO A 177 -2.47 1.30 -3.67
C PRO A 177 -3.88 1.67 -3.20
N ARG A 178 -4.71 0.64 -2.95
CA ARG A 178 -6.03 0.74 -2.32
C ARG A 178 -6.07 0.05 -0.97
N ARG A 179 -5.26 -0.97 -0.79
CA ARG A 179 -5.13 -1.68 0.47
C ARG A 179 -3.69 -2.14 0.65
N LEU A 180 -3.21 -2.06 1.88
CA LEU A 180 -1.94 -2.61 2.32
C LEU A 180 -2.16 -3.44 3.57
N GLU A 181 -1.49 -4.59 3.66
CA GLU A 181 -1.42 -5.43 4.84
C GLU A 181 0.06 -5.66 5.16
N ILE A 182 0.49 -5.25 6.34
CA ILE A 182 1.89 -5.23 6.73
C ILE A 182 2.03 -6.10 7.98
N THR A 183 2.83 -7.15 7.89
CA THR A 183 3.22 -7.97 9.03
C THR A 183 4.46 -7.36 9.66
N GLU A 184 4.30 -6.80 10.84
CA GLU A 184 5.37 -6.14 11.57
C GLU A 184 6.35 -7.16 12.15
N ARG A 185 7.61 -6.78 12.32
CA ARG A 185 8.66 -7.69 12.82
C ARG A 185 8.38 -8.19 14.24
N ARG A 186 7.67 -7.42 15.05
CA ARG A 186 7.30 -7.77 16.43
C ARG A 186 6.01 -8.57 16.55
N GLY A 187 5.38 -8.92 15.41
CA GLY A 187 4.24 -9.84 15.36
C GLY A 187 2.88 -9.20 15.12
N GLY A 188 2.77 -7.88 15.04
CA GLY A 188 1.51 -7.21 14.71
C GLY A 188 1.18 -7.26 13.20
N ILE A 189 -0.09 -7.14 12.87
CA ILE A 189 -0.58 -6.94 11.50
C ILE A 189 -1.23 -5.57 11.43
N ARG A 190 -0.76 -4.76 10.49
CA ARG A 190 -1.35 -3.46 10.18
C ARG A 190 -2.01 -3.52 8.82
N THR A 191 -3.32 -3.31 8.77
CA THR A 191 -4.06 -3.19 7.50
C THR A 191 -4.50 -1.75 7.31
N ILE A 192 -4.24 -1.20 6.12
CA ILE A 192 -4.61 0.17 5.74
C ILE A 192 -5.45 0.08 4.47
N TRP A 193 -6.61 0.70 4.48
CA TRP A 193 -7.46 0.93 3.31
C TRP A 193 -7.40 2.40 2.93
N LEU A 194 -7.27 2.67 1.64
CA LEU A 194 -7.23 4.01 1.08
C LEU A 194 -8.42 4.18 0.13
N SER A 195 -9.21 5.20 0.35
CA SER A 195 -10.37 5.53 -0.47
C SER A 195 -10.39 7.01 -0.86
N LYS A 196 -11.24 7.37 -1.81
CA LYS A 196 -11.38 8.75 -2.31
C LYS A 196 -10.05 9.41 -2.67
N LEU A 197 -9.16 8.66 -3.32
CA LEU A 197 -7.87 9.17 -3.73
C LEU A 197 -8.04 10.35 -4.69
N LYS A 198 -7.37 11.45 -4.36
CA LYS A 198 -7.19 12.63 -5.20
C LYS A 198 -5.71 12.84 -5.39
N VAL A 199 -5.27 12.97 -6.62
CA VAL A 199 -3.86 13.10 -6.98
C VAL A 199 -3.65 14.36 -7.80
N ASN A 200 -2.51 15.01 -7.59
CA ASN A 200 -2.11 16.22 -8.31
C ASN A 200 -3.07 17.41 -8.13
N ASP A 201 -3.88 17.38 -7.08
CA ASP A 201 -4.78 18.49 -6.73
C ASP A 201 -4.01 19.58 -5.97
N THR A 202 -4.53 20.80 -6.04
CA THR A 202 -4.07 21.91 -5.20
C THR A 202 -4.42 21.61 -3.74
N LEU A 203 -3.40 21.61 -2.89
CA LEU A 203 -3.58 21.36 -1.46
C LEU A 203 -3.94 22.66 -0.72
N PRO A 204 -4.73 22.58 0.35
CA PRO A 204 -5.03 23.74 1.20
C PRO A 204 -3.75 24.38 1.75
N ALA A 205 -3.75 25.69 1.91
CA ALA A 205 -2.71 26.39 2.64
C ALA A 205 -2.61 25.80 4.07
N GLY A 206 -1.38 25.54 4.55
CA GLY A 206 -1.16 24.92 5.85
C GLY A 206 -1.44 23.42 5.92
N ALA A 207 -1.64 22.71 4.80
CA ALA A 207 -1.87 21.26 4.80
C ALA A 207 -0.86 20.47 5.64
N PHE A 208 0.39 20.95 5.70
CA PHE A 208 1.50 20.35 6.43
C PHE A 208 1.96 21.20 7.63
N ALA A 209 1.18 22.19 8.05
CA ALA A 209 1.48 22.94 9.27
C ALA A 209 0.97 22.14 10.49
N PHE A 210 1.79 22.12 11.54
CA PHE A 210 1.37 21.66 12.85
C PHE A 210 1.53 22.81 13.86
N GLU A 211 0.43 23.20 14.47
CA GLU A 211 0.41 24.19 15.54
C GLU A 211 0.29 23.43 16.87
N VAL A 212 1.23 23.69 17.76
CA VAL A 212 1.23 23.07 19.09
C VAL A 212 0.07 23.69 19.89
N PRO A 213 -0.88 22.89 20.39
CA PRO A 213 -1.97 23.40 21.17
C PRO A 213 -1.48 24.04 22.49
N ASP A 214 -2.25 24.99 23.01
CA ASP A 214 -1.93 25.66 24.26
C ASP A 214 -1.80 24.66 25.42
N GLY A 215 -0.76 24.83 26.22
CA GLY A 215 -0.48 23.96 27.38
C GLY A 215 0.15 22.59 27.01
N VAL A 216 0.37 22.30 25.73
CA VAL A 216 1.01 21.05 25.27
C VAL A 216 2.52 21.23 25.29
N ARG A 217 3.22 20.32 25.96
CA ARG A 217 4.68 20.30 26.04
C ARG A 217 5.30 19.63 24.80
N ILE A 218 6.33 20.26 24.24
CA ILE A 218 7.14 19.64 23.17
C ILE A 218 8.18 18.71 23.83
N VAL A 219 8.23 17.47 23.34
CA VAL A 219 9.23 16.46 23.70
C VAL A 219 10.11 16.21 22.48
N ASP A 220 11.35 16.69 22.53
CA ASP A 220 12.30 16.50 21.45
C ASP A 220 12.91 15.09 21.51
N GLN A 221 12.87 14.37 20.38
CA GLN A 221 13.61 13.13 20.16
C GLN A 221 14.71 13.39 19.14
N ARG A 222 15.88 12.78 19.37
CA ARG A 222 17.06 12.87 18.51
C ARG A 222 17.17 11.65 17.63
#